data_b32afcf887280b7fddc2363a4b2e85f6
#
_entry.id   b32afcf887280b7fddc2363a4b2e85f6
#
_cell.length_a   1.000
_cell.length_b   1.000
_cell.length_c   1.000
_cell.angle_alpha   90.00
_cell.angle_beta   90.00
_cell.angle_gamma   90.00
#
_symmetry.space_group_name_H-M   'P 1'
#
loop_
_entity.id
_entity.type
_entity.pdbx_description
1 polymer ?
#
loop_
_entity_poly.entity_id
_entity_poly.type
_entity_poly.pdbx_seq_one_letter_code
_entity_poly.pdbx_strand_id
1 'polypeptide(L)'
;MKIKTIKFNGKNYPEFQTIGNAAQFVRPYAEILCEGEGYDIGCGKVEWAIKNAIPIDLTIDDEFDAFNLPNKKVDFIFSSHCLEHLNDWVKALDYWIDTLKSDGLLFLYLPHYSQEYWRPWNNRKHKNIFTPDILTDYLISKNMNNIFSSSYDLNNSFSVICNK
;
A
#
# COMPACT_ATOMS: atom_id res chain seq x y z
N MET A 1 -20.17 18.05 -7.10
CA MET A 1 -19.11 18.50 -6.18
C MET A 1 -17.88 18.86 -7.01
N LYS A 2 -17.31 20.07 -6.84
CA LYS A 2 -16.16 20.51 -7.65
C LYS A 2 -14.88 20.04 -6.92
N ILE A 3 -14.13 19.12 -7.52
CA ILE A 3 -12.87 18.63 -6.95
C ILE A 3 -11.84 19.76 -7.07
N LYS A 4 -11.23 20.14 -5.95
CA LYS A 4 -10.08 21.06 -5.96
C LYS A 4 -8.89 20.39 -6.64
N THR A 5 -8.18 21.14 -7.46
CA THR A 5 -7.02 20.65 -8.20
C THR A 5 -5.80 21.53 -8.00
N ILE A 6 -4.63 20.92 -8.06
CA ILE A 6 -3.34 21.59 -8.19
C ILE A 6 -2.81 21.43 -9.60
N LYS A 7 -2.03 22.40 -10.08
CA LYS A 7 -1.33 22.31 -11.37
C LYS A 7 0.09 21.82 -11.16
N PHE A 8 0.49 20.82 -11.95
CA PHE A 8 1.85 20.32 -12.02
C PHE A 8 2.17 19.93 -13.47
N ASN A 9 3.27 20.43 -14.02
CA ASN A 9 3.69 20.21 -15.41
C ASN A 9 2.54 20.39 -16.44
N GLY A 10 1.73 21.45 -16.28
CA GLY A 10 0.60 21.75 -17.17
C GLY A 10 -0.64 20.86 -16.99
N LYS A 11 -0.59 19.84 -16.15
CA LYS A 11 -1.71 18.94 -15.84
C LYS A 11 -2.37 19.31 -14.51
N ASN A 12 -3.66 19.03 -14.40
CA ASN A 12 -4.39 19.19 -13.13
C ASN A 12 -4.44 17.86 -12.40
N TYR A 13 -4.06 17.89 -11.10
CA TYR A 13 -4.15 16.75 -10.19
C TYR A 13 -5.12 17.08 -9.06
N PRO A 14 -5.92 16.13 -8.57
CA PRO A 14 -6.74 16.34 -7.39
C PRO A 14 -5.90 16.74 -6.18
N GLU A 15 -6.30 17.83 -5.50
CA GLU A 15 -5.58 18.34 -4.33
C GLU A 15 -5.49 17.31 -3.20
N PHE A 16 -6.52 16.48 -3.03
CA PHE A 16 -6.56 15.46 -1.99
C PHE A 16 -5.42 14.44 -2.11
N GLN A 17 -4.87 14.21 -3.31
CA GLN A 17 -3.72 13.32 -3.50
C GLN A 17 -2.45 13.83 -2.81
N THR A 18 -2.40 15.11 -2.42
CA THR A 18 -1.25 15.70 -1.73
C THR A 18 -1.36 15.66 -0.21
N ILE A 19 -2.50 15.23 0.32
CA ILE A 19 -2.82 15.30 1.76
C ILE A 19 -2.42 14.04 2.51
N GLY A 20 -2.24 12.91 1.82
CA GLY A 20 -2.05 11.60 2.40
C GLY A 20 -3.39 10.86 2.62
N ASN A 21 -3.39 9.78 3.40
CA ASN A 21 -4.54 8.91 3.63
C ASN A 21 -5.17 8.37 2.35
N ALA A 22 -4.34 7.85 1.45
CA ALA A 22 -4.81 7.20 0.22
C ALA A 22 -5.70 5.98 0.52
N ALA A 23 -5.50 5.33 1.66
CA ALA A 23 -6.30 4.19 2.13
C ALA A 23 -7.80 4.46 2.11
N GLN A 24 -8.26 5.71 2.32
CA GLN A 24 -9.68 6.07 2.30
C GLN A 24 -10.40 5.65 1.02
N PHE A 25 -9.69 5.56 -0.12
CA PHE A 25 -10.30 5.20 -1.42
C PHE A 25 -10.58 3.70 -1.56
N VAL A 26 -9.85 2.86 -0.84
CA VAL A 26 -10.00 1.40 -0.88
C VAL A 26 -10.47 0.82 0.44
N ARG A 27 -10.55 1.62 1.50
CA ARG A 27 -10.96 1.18 2.85
C ARG A 27 -12.21 0.30 2.85
N PRO A 28 -13.33 0.64 2.17
CA PRO A 28 -14.51 -0.21 2.17
C PRO A 28 -14.25 -1.63 1.66
N TYR A 29 -13.38 -1.77 0.65
CA TYR A 29 -12.98 -3.07 0.10
C TYR A 29 -11.98 -3.77 1.02
N ALA A 30 -11.00 -3.04 1.54
CA ALA A 30 -10.02 -3.59 2.46
C ALA A 30 -10.69 -4.14 3.73
N GLU A 31 -11.65 -3.42 4.32
CA GLU A 31 -12.37 -3.84 5.52
C GLU A 31 -13.32 -5.05 5.28
N ILE A 32 -13.69 -5.33 4.03
CA ILE A 32 -14.46 -6.54 3.66
C ILE A 32 -13.52 -7.74 3.46
N LEU A 33 -12.37 -7.53 2.82
CA LEU A 33 -11.48 -8.60 2.41
C LEU A 33 -10.47 -8.98 3.50
N CYS A 34 -10.05 -8.02 4.32
CA CYS A 34 -9.08 -8.22 5.40
C CYS A 34 -9.77 -8.74 6.66
N GLU A 35 -10.08 -10.02 6.69
CA GLU A 35 -10.72 -10.70 7.81
C GLU A 35 -9.70 -11.24 8.81
N GLY A 36 -10.09 -11.33 10.10
CA GLY A 36 -9.24 -11.82 11.17
C GLY A 36 -8.36 -10.74 11.80
N GLU A 37 -7.12 -11.06 12.15
CA GLU A 37 -6.13 -10.14 12.73
C GLU A 37 -5.01 -9.87 11.73
N GLY A 38 -4.66 -8.60 11.55
CA GLY A 38 -3.61 -8.21 10.59
C GLY A 38 -2.88 -6.95 10.95
N TYR A 39 -2.04 -6.51 10.01
CA TYR A 39 -1.30 -5.26 10.08
C TYR A 39 -1.77 -4.29 8.99
N ASP A 40 -1.86 -3.01 9.34
CA ASP A 40 -1.94 -1.90 8.38
C ASP A 40 -0.59 -1.18 8.37
N ILE A 41 0.24 -1.48 7.37
CA ILE A 41 1.63 -1.03 7.31
C ILE A 41 1.72 0.28 6.51
N GLY A 42 2.23 1.33 7.17
CA GLY A 42 2.33 2.66 6.59
C GLY A 42 1.02 3.45 6.67
N CYS A 43 0.20 3.19 7.68
CA CYS A 43 -1.11 3.83 7.84
C CYS A 43 -1.05 5.34 8.16
N GLY A 44 0.11 5.85 8.58
CA GLY A 44 0.34 7.26 8.91
C GLY A 44 -0.24 7.70 10.25
N LYS A 45 -1.42 7.24 10.62
CA LYS A 45 -2.09 7.54 11.89
C LYS A 45 -3.00 6.40 12.32
N VAL A 46 -3.16 6.23 13.63
CA VAL A 46 -4.02 5.18 14.20
C VAL A 46 -5.44 5.23 13.64
N GLU A 47 -6.03 6.42 13.56
CA GLU A 47 -7.41 6.62 13.07
C GLU A 47 -7.57 6.38 11.56
N TRP A 48 -6.46 6.25 10.82
CA TRP A 48 -6.45 5.96 9.39
C TRP A 48 -6.34 4.47 9.10
N ALA A 49 -5.90 3.68 10.08
CA ALA A 49 -5.81 2.24 9.93
C ALA A 49 -7.17 1.60 9.65
N ILE A 50 -7.17 0.51 8.88
CA ILE A 50 -8.37 -0.30 8.66
C ILE A 50 -8.76 -1.06 9.92
N LYS A 51 -10.03 -1.45 10.02
CA LYS A 51 -10.53 -2.23 11.16
C LYS A 51 -9.78 -3.56 11.30
N ASN A 52 -9.65 -4.02 12.54
CA ASN A 52 -9.00 -5.28 12.91
C ASN A 52 -7.51 -5.36 12.55
N ALA A 53 -6.90 -4.27 12.09
CA ALA A 53 -5.46 -4.17 11.87
C ALA A 53 -4.75 -3.51 13.04
N ILE A 54 -3.57 -4.00 13.36
CA ILE A 54 -2.61 -3.29 14.20
C ILE A 54 -1.96 -2.23 13.31
N PRO A 55 -2.06 -0.93 13.67
CA PRO A 55 -1.44 0.14 12.91
C PRO A 55 0.09 0.09 13.05
N ILE A 56 0.79 0.08 11.93
CA ILE A 56 2.27 0.07 11.87
C ILE A 56 2.74 1.29 11.08
N ASP A 57 3.35 2.23 11.77
CA ASP A 57 3.92 3.43 11.14
C ASP A 57 4.92 4.11 12.08
N LEU A 58 6.04 4.59 11.56
CA LEU A 58 7.07 5.32 12.32
C LEU A 58 6.56 6.60 13.00
N THR A 59 5.41 7.12 12.57
CA THR A 59 4.76 8.28 13.20
C THR A 59 3.91 7.92 14.42
N ILE A 60 3.64 6.62 14.62
CA ILE A 60 2.81 6.09 15.71
C ILE A 60 3.69 5.49 16.80
N ASP A 61 4.64 4.64 16.41
CA ASP A 61 5.53 3.91 17.30
C ASP A 61 6.89 3.77 16.60
N ASP A 62 7.98 4.00 17.30
CA ASP A 62 9.35 3.86 16.80
C ASP A 62 9.90 2.43 16.96
N GLU A 63 9.20 1.55 17.68
CA GLU A 63 9.56 0.16 17.82
C GLU A 63 9.23 -0.66 16.57
N PHE A 64 8.07 -0.39 15.93
CA PHE A 64 7.60 -1.18 14.79
C PHE A 64 7.52 -0.36 13.51
N ASP A 65 8.03 -0.95 12.44
CA ASP A 65 8.04 -0.37 11.10
C ASP A 65 7.83 -1.43 10.01
N ALA A 66 8.00 -1.04 8.76
CA ALA A 66 7.86 -1.93 7.60
C ALA A 66 8.87 -3.10 7.57
N PHE A 67 9.95 -3.05 8.35
CA PHE A 67 11.01 -4.06 8.44
C PHE A 67 11.08 -4.74 9.81
N ASN A 68 10.28 -4.28 10.77
CA ASN A 68 10.20 -4.81 12.13
C ASN A 68 8.74 -4.83 12.60
N LEU A 69 8.03 -5.92 12.33
CA LEU A 69 6.64 -6.12 12.75
C LEU A 69 6.59 -6.86 14.09
N PRO A 70 5.51 -6.73 14.89
CA PRO A 70 5.30 -7.56 16.05
C PRO A 70 5.43 -9.05 15.72
N ASN A 71 6.13 -9.82 16.57
CA ASN A 71 6.53 -11.20 16.29
C ASN A 71 5.34 -12.18 16.33
N LYS A 72 4.39 -12.07 15.42
CA LYS A 72 3.29 -13.02 15.23
C LYS A 72 2.89 -13.17 13.77
N LYS A 73 2.38 -14.36 13.42
CA LYS A 73 1.72 -14.60 12.13
C LYS A 73 0.33 -13.98 12.14
N VAL A 74 -0.06 -13.38 11.02
CA VAL A 74 -1.34 -12.68 10.86
C VAL A 74 -2.16 -13.23 9.71
N ASP A 75 -3.46 -12.98 9.75
CA ASP A 75 -4.42 -13.41 8.71
C ASP A 75 -4.33 -12.52 7.49
N PHE A 76 -4.00 -11.24 7.66
CA PHE A 76 -3.81 -10.33 6.55
C PHE A 76 -2.72 -9.27 6.79
N ILE A 77 -2.18 -8.75 5.71
CA ILE A 77 -1.40 -7.51 5.67
C ILE A 77 -2.05 -6.59 4.64
N PHE A 78 -2.41 -5.39 5.09
CA PHE A 78 -2.83 -4.28 4.26
C PHE A 78 -1.73 -3.21 4.26
N SER A 79 -1.48 -2.62 3.10
CA SER A 79 -0.54 -1.50 2.99
C SER A 79 -0.97 -0.56 1.88
N SER A 80 -1.09 0.73 2.22
CA SER A 80 -1.52 1.77 1.29
C SER A 80 -0.49 2.87 1.18
N HIS A 81 0.05 3.08 -0.03
CA HIS A 81 1.02 4.14 -0.32
C HIS A 81 2.20 4.17 0.67
N CYS A 82 2.77 3.00 0.94
CA CYS A 82 3.93 2.80 1.82
C CYS A 82 5.13 2.22 1.06
N LEU A 83 4.91 1.17 0.27
CA LEU A 83 5.99 0.39 -0.35
C LEU A 83 6.88 1.23 -1.26
N GLU A 84 6.32 2.24 -1.93
CA GLU A 84 7.05 3.16 -2.79
C GLU A 84 8.04 4.08 -2.04
N HIS A 85 7.88 4.21 -0.74
CA HIS A 85 8.78 4.99 0.13
C HIS A 85 9.97 4.19 0.64
N LEU A 86 9.92 2.86 0.58
CA LEU A 86 10.93 1.98 1.16
C LEU A 86 12.18 1.91 0.26
N ASN A 87 13.37 1.98 0.85
CA ASN A 87 14.62 1.83 0.09
C ASN A 87 14.78 0.41 -0.49
N ASP A 88 14.34 -0.60 0.24
CA ASP A 88 14.40 -2.01 -0.13
C ASP A 88 12.99 -2.62 -0.04
N TRP A 89 12.16 -2.33 -1.04
CA TRP A 89 10.81 -2.83 -1.11
C TRP A 89 10.74 -4.36 -1.25
N VAL A 90 11.75 -4.97 -1.87
CA VAL A 90 11.85 -6.42 -2.03
C VAL A 90 11.97 -7.09 -0.67
N LYS A 91 12.93 -6.61 0.14
CA LYS A 91 13.12 -7.13 1.49
C LYS A 91 11.89 -6.95 2.38
N ALA A 92 11.25 -5.78 2.30
CA ALA A 92 10.01 -5.51 3.04
C ALA A 92 8.90 -6.48 2.64
N LEU A 93 8.66 -6.63 1.32
CA LEU A 93 7.60 -7.47 0.81
C LEU A 93 7.83 -8.96 1.12
N ASP A 94 9.07 -9.44 1.02
CA ASP A 94 9.44 -10.79 1.45
C ASP A 94 9.13 -11.02 2.94
N TYR A 95 9.50 -10.07 3.77
CA TYR A 95 9.24 -10.12 5.20
C TYR A 95 7.73 -10.10 5.53
N TRP A 96 6.96 -9.29 4.81
CA TRP A 96 5.51 -9.25 4.97
C TRP A 96 4.86 -10.58 4.55
N ILE A 97 5.27 -11.13 3.40
CA ILE A 97 4.82 -12.45 2.95
C ILE A 97 5.16 -13.52 3.99
N ASP A 98 6.39 -13.49 4.54
CA ASP A 98 6.78 -14.44 5.59
C ASP A 98 5.92 -14.29 6.85
N THR A 99 5.49 -13.09 7.19
CA THR A 99 4.66 -12.81 8.36
C THR A 99 3.20 -13.27 8.21
N LEU A 100 2.71 -13.48 6.98
CA LEU A 100 1.39 -14.03 6.75
C LEU A 100 1.31 -15.52 7.19
N LYS A 101 0.15 -15.91 7.73
CA LYS A 101 -0.25 -17.33 7.88
C LYS A 101 -0.40 -17.98 6.51
N SER A 102 -0.52 -19.32 6.46
CA SER A 102 -0.97 -20.02 5.26
C SER A 102 -2.34 -19.48 4.84
N ASP A 103 -2.54 -19.27 3.54
CA ASP A 103 -3.72 -18.64 2.94
C ASP A 103 -3.98 -17.19 3.37
N GLY A 104 -3.07 -16.58 4.14
CA GLY A 104 -3.18 -15.19 4.57
C GLY A 104 -3.20 -14.21 3.40
N LEU A 105 -3.97 -13.13 3.55
CA LEU A 105 -4.20 -12.14 2.50
C LEU A 105 -3.14 -11.04 2.52
N LEU A 106 -2.58 -10.73 1.35
CA LEU A 106 -1.81 -9.52 1.10
C LEU A 106 -2.65 -8.57 0.25
N PHE A 107 -2.89 -7.36 0.75
CA PHE A 107 -3.58 -6.30 0.01
C PHE A 107 -2.69 -5.06 -0.08
N LEU A 108 -2.17 -4.78 -1.26
CA LEU A 108 -1.35 -3.62 -1.58
C LEU A 108 -2.17 -2.60 -2.37
N TYR A 109 -2.06 -1.32 -2.00
CA TYR A 109 -2.62 -0.20 -2.74
C TYR A 109 -1.54 0.85 -2.97
N LEU A 110 -1.20 1.13 -4.23
CA LEU A 110 -0.03 1.92 -4.59
C LEU A 110 -0.33 2.97 -5.66
N PRO A 111 0.44 4.07 -5.69
CA PRO A 111 0.34 5.04 -6.78
C PRO A 111 0.78 4.40 -8.10
N HIS A 112 -0.04 4.58 -9.15
CA HIS A 112 0.30 4.10 -10.47
C HIS A 112 1.38 4.97 -11.12
N TYR A 113 2.30 4.39 -11.87
CA TYR A 113 3.44 5.08 -12.48
C TYR A 113 3.04 6.25 -13.41
N SER A 114 1.81 6.23 -13.96
CA SER A 114 1.30 7.32 -14.78
C SER A 114 1.06 8.61 -14.01
N GLN A 115 1.01 8.55 -12.68
CA GLN A 115 0.90 9.70 -11.79
C GLN A 115 2.25 10.44 -11.70
N GLU A 116 2.48 11.38 -12.61
CA GLU A 116 3.76 12.09 -12.72
C GLU A 116 4.13 12.87 -11.45
N TYR A 117 3.15 13.42 -10.75
CA TYR A 117 3.38 14.16 -9.51
C TYR A 117 4.12 13.35 -8.45
N TRP A 118 3.83 12.04 -8.36
CA TRP A 118 4.40 11.14 -7.36
C TRP A 118 5.70 10.46 -7.79
N ARG A 119 6.20 10.68 -9.00
CA ARG A 119 7.46 10.09 -9.44
C ARG A 119 8.64 10.57 -8.60
N PRO A 120 9.65 9.72 -8.32
CA PRO A 120 10.76 10.03 -7.43
C PRO A 120 11.50 11.34 -7.74
N TRP A 121 11.63 11.69 -9.02
CA TRP A 121 12.27 12.95 -9.43
C TRP A 121 11.40 14.19 -9.18
N ASN A 122 10.11 14.03 -8.98
CA ASN A 122 9.16 15.09 -8.65
C ASN A 122 8.83 15.11 -7.16
N ASN A 123 8.84 13.94 -6.51
CA ASN A 123 8.60 13.78 -5.08
C ASN A 123 9.68 12.90 -4.45
N ARG A 124 10.61 13.53 -3.74
CA ARG A 124 11.76 12.84 -3.12
C ARG A 124 11.42 11.84 -2.02
N LYS A 125 10.17 11.83 -1.54
CA LYS A 125 9.70 10.82 -0.58
C LYS A 125 9.49 9.47 -1.25
N HIS A 126 9.10 9.45 -2.52
CA HIS A 126 8.96 8.22 -3.30
C HIS A 126 10.36 7.76 -3.76
N LYS A 127 10.67 6.50 -3.53
CA LYS A 127 11.94 5.85 -3.92
C LYS A 127 11.74 4.96 -5.14
N ASN A 128 10.54 4.39 -5.26
CA ASN A 128 10.21 3.39 -6.27
C ASN A 128 9.01 3.82 -7.09
N ILE A 129 8.93 3.23 -8.29
CA ILE A 129 7.80 3.38 -9.21
C ILE A 129 7.24 1.98 -9.45
N PHE A 130 5.91 1.85 -9.27
CA PHE A 130 5.24 0.58 -9.48
C PHE A 130 4.25 0.62 -10.62
N THR A 131 4.14 -0.51 -11.30
CA THR A 131 3.02 -0.86 -12.17
C THR A 131 2.38 -2.13 -11.64
N PRO A 132 1.13 -2.45 -12.03
CA PRO A 132 0.54 -3.74 -11.69
C PRO A 132 1.46 -4.92 -12.05
N ASP A 133 2.05 -4.92 -13.25
CA ASP A 133 2.88 -6.02 -13.76
C ASP A 133 4.13 -6.26 -12.90
N ILE A 134 4.85 -5.21 -12.48
CA ILE A 134 6.03 -5.33 -11.63
C ILE A 134 5.71 -6.12 -10.34
N LEU A 135 4.58 -5.81 -9.72
CA LEU A 135 4.18 -6.47 -8.47
C LEU A 135 3.60 -7.86 -8.70
N THR A 136 2.77 -8.04 -9.73
CA THR A 136 2.21 -9.35 -10.05
C THR A 136 3.30 -10.35 -10.43
N ASP A 137 4.26 -9.97 -11.27
CA ASP A 137 5.38 -10.84 -11.64
C ASP A 137 6.23 -11.21 -10.42
N TYR A 138 6.47 -10.25 -9.53
CA TYR A 138 7.19 -10.51 -8.29
C TYR A 138 6.44 -11.50 -7.40
N LEU A 139 5.14 -11.29 -7.18
CA LEU A 139 4.30 -12.16 -6.34
C LEU A 139 4.16 -13.57 -6.95
N ILE A 140 4.07 -13.70 -8.27
CA ILE A 140 4.13 -15.00 -8.97
C ILE A 140 5.45 -15.70 -8.65
N SER A 141 6.58 -14.99 -8.71
CA SER A 141 7.90 -15.55 -8.40
C SER A 141 8.04 -16.04 -6.94
N LYS A 142 7.19 -15.55 -6.05
CA LYS A 142 7.10 -15.95 -4.64
C LYS A 142 6.04 -17.04 -4.39
N ASN A 143 5.46 -17.62 -5.45
CA ASN A 143 4.41 -18.63 -5.38
C ASN A 143 3.15 -18.16 -4.62
N MET A 144 2.84 -16.87 -4.70
CA MET A 144 1.57 -16.35 -4.17
C MET A 144 0.41 -16.82 -5.05
N ASN A 145 -0.76 -17.02 -4.45
CA ASN A 145 -1.94 -17.56 -5.08
C ASN A 145 -3.02 -16.48 -5.29
N ASN A 146 -4.00 -16.74 -6.16
CA ASN A 146 -5.18 -15.89 -6.37
C ASN A 146 -4.83 -14.42 -6.63
N ILE A 147 -3.77 -14.17 -7.41
CA ILE A 147 -3.29 -12.82 -7.64
C ILE A 147 -4.28 -12.05 -8.50
N PHE A 148 -4.80 -10.96 -7.95
CA PHE A 148 -5.64 -9.98 -8.64
C PHE A 148 -4.94 -8.63 -8.67
N SER A 149 -4.98 -7.94 -9.81
CA SER A 149 -4.55 -6.55 -9.90
C SER A 149 -5.59 -5.70 -10.63
N SER A 150 -5.83 -4.48 -10.13
CA SER A 150 -6.61 -3.48 -10.86
C SER A 150 -5.70 -2.71 -11.84
N SER A 151 -6.30 -2.04 -12.84
CA SER A 151 -5.54 -1.15 -13.74
C SER A 151 -5.09 0.11 -12.99
N TYR A 152 -5.90 1.12 -12.92
CA TYR A 152 -5.77 2.24 -11.99
C TYR A 152 -7.14 2.89 -11.79
N ASP A 153 -7.29 3.58 -10.66
CA ASP A 153 -8.53 4.19 -10.24
C ASP A 153 -8.52 5.73 -10.39
N LEU A 154 -9.58 6.38 -9.88
CA LEU A 154 -9.70 7.84 -9.89
C LEU A 154 -8.69 8.55 -8.98
N ASN A 155 -8.03 7.83 -8.07
CA ASN A 155 -6.91 8.31 -7.26
C ASN A 155 -5.56 8.13 -7.98
N ASN A 156 -5.55 7.73 -9.25
CA ASN A 156 -4.36 7.34 -10.01
C ASN A 156 -3.49 6.30 -9.26
N SER A 157 -4.15 5.38 -8.61
CA SER A 157 -3.56 4.28 -7.84
C SER A 157 -4.12 2.95 -8.31
N PHE A 158 -3.50 1.86 -7.92
CA PHE A 158 -3.94 0.50 -8.25
C PHE A 158 -3.81 -0.41 -7.03
N SER A 159 -4.60 -1.48 -7.04
CA SER A 159 -4.55 -2.53 -6.03
C SER A 159 -3.89 -3.78 -6.58
N VAL A 160 -3.13 -4.48 -5.72
CA VAL A 160 -2.71 -5.86 -5.93
C VAL A 160 -3.10 -6.65 -4.69
N ILE A 161 -3.83 -7.76 -4.90
CA ILE A 161 -4.38 -8.60 -3.83
C ILE A 161 -4.02 -10.04 -4.14
N CYS A 162 -3.54 -10.79 -3.14
CA CYS A 162 -3.21 -12.20 -3.31
C CYS A 162 -3.22 -12.95 -1.98
N ASN A 163 -3.13 -14.29 -2.04
CA ASN A 163 -2.99 -15.15 -0.89
C ASN A 163 -1.60 -15.81 -0.86
N LYS A 164 -1.09 -16.06 0.34
CA LYS A 164 0.14 -16.82 0.55
C LYS A 164 -0.06 -18.31 0.29
#